data_a9e3934d95820c518b42d69cf4248383
#
_entry.id   a9e3934d95820c518b42d69cf4248383
#
_cell.length_a   1.000
_cell.length_b   1.000
_cell.length_c   1.000
_cell.angle_alpha   90.00
_cell.angle_beta   90.00
_cell.angle_gamma   90.00
#
_symmetry.space_group_name_H-M   'P 1'
#
loop_
_entity.id
_entity.type
_entity.pdbx_description
1 polymer ?
#
loop_
_entity_poly.entity_id
_entity_poly.type
_entity_poly.pdbx_seq_one_letter_code
_entity_poly.pdbx_strand_id
1 'polypeptide(L)'
;VFGKDLSGKKAVILNRSGLIGLPLQGVLINNNCTVTTIHSRTSKTDVDMELKNADIVITGCGKRKLFNHKDFGDRCKLIIDCSMTKIAGVKGVGDVDLEDILLYRPDIIISSGYGQTGVLTTVALVNNLIQVYKLNRGD
;
A
#
# COMPACT_ATOMS: atom_id res chain seq x y z
N VAL A 1 -4.86 -13.22 0.78
CA VAL A 1 -4.75 -12.95 2.22
C VAL A 1 -6.14 -12.75 2.79
N PHE A 2 -6.84 -11.73 2.35
CA PHE A 2 -8.22 -11.44 2.71
C PHE A 2 -9.11 -11.71 1.49
N GLY A 3 -10.37 -12.10 1.70
CA GLY A 3 -11.35 -12.20 0.64
C GLY A 3 -11.70 -10.84 0.02
N LYS A 4 -12.77 -10.80 -0.78
CA LYS A 4 -13.29 -9.53 -1.34
C LYS A 4 -13.94 -8.67 -0.26
N ASP A 5 -14.54 -9.27 0.77
CA ASP A 5 -15.13 -8.58 1.91
C ASP A 5 -14.05 -8.36 2.99
N LEU A 6 -13.84 -7.10 3.35
CA LEU A 6 -12.87 -6.65 4.34
C LEU A 6 -13.53 -6.24 5.66
N SER A 7 -14.74 -6.74 5.93
CA SER A 7 -15.46 -6.48 7.19
C SER A 7 -14.60 -6.81 8.41
N GLY A 8 -14.56 -5.88 9.37
CA GLY A 8 -13.75 -5.99 10.58
C GLY A 8 -12.24 -5.81 10.39
N LYS A 9 -11.78 -5.51 9.16
CA LYS A 9 -10.38 -5.18 8.88
C LYS A 9 -10.13 -3.70 8.96
N LYS A 10 -8.92 -3.34 9.39
CA LYS A 10 -8.44 -1.97 9.46
C LYS A 10 -7.27 -1.77 8.50
N ALA A 11 -7.43 -0.85 7.57
CA ALA A 11 -6.38 -0.42 6.66
C ALA A 11 -5.82 0.94 7.07
N VAL A 12 -4.51 1.08 7.06
CA VAL A 12 -3.80 2.33 7.26
C VAL A 12 -3.09 2.72 5.98
N ILE A 13 -3.43 3.89 5.45
CA ILE A 13 -2.86 4.43 4.20
C ILE A 13 -1.93 5.60 4.57
N LEU A 14 -0.62 5.41 4.36
CA LEU A 14 0.39 6.46 4.56
C LEU A 14 0.62 7.26 3.27
N ASN A 15 -0.46 7.82 2.77
CA ASN A 15 -0.46 8.65 1.57
C ASN A 15 -1.81 9.36 1.43
N ARG A 16 -1.82 10.63 1.02
CA ARG A 16 -3.07 11.39 0.71
C ARG A 16 -3.09 11.95 -0.69
N SER A 17 -2.30 11.38 -1.60
CA SER A 17 -2.27 11.86 -2.99
C SER A 17 -3.55 11.49 -3.73
N GLY A 18 -3.91 12.31 -4.72
CA GLY A 18 -5.03 12.01 -5.62
C GLY A 18 -4.81 10.79 -6.51
N LEU A 19 -3.57 10.32 -6.63
CA LEU A 19 -3.23 9.14 -7.45
C LEU A 19 -3.31 7.82 -6.68
N ILE A 20 -3.03 7.82 -5.39
CA ILE A 20 -2.95 6.59 -4.58
C ILE A 20 -3.88 6.69 -3.36
N GLY A 21 -3.60 7.61 -2.44
CA GLY A 21 -4.24 7.62 -1.13
C GLY A 21 -5.75 7.83 -1.20
N LEU A 22 -6.21 8.87 -1.88
CA LEU A 22 -7.64 9.18 -1.97
C LEU A 22 -8.44 8.13 -2.73
N PRO A 23 -8.03 7.63 -3.92
CA PRO A 23 -8.77 6.57 -4.59
C PRO A 23 -8.84 5.26 -3.79
N LEU A 24 -7.75 4.87 -3.11
CA LEU A 24 -7.73 3.66 -2.31
C LEU A 24 -8.66 3.72 -1.10
N GLN A 25 -8.85 4.88 -0.48
CA GLN A 25 -9.85 5.05 0.57
C GLN A 25 -11.23 4.60 0.10
N GLY A 26 -11.68 5.12 -1.04
CA GLY A 26 -13.00 4.78 -1.60
C GLY A 26 -13.13 3.29 -1.88
N VAL A 27 -12.12 2.69 -2.50
CA VAL A 27 -12.12 1.25 -2.81
C VAL A 27 -12.19 0.40 -1.54
N LEU A 28 -11.41 0.72 -0.52
CA LEU A 28 -11.38 -0.05 0.73
C LEU A 28 -12.68 0.11 1.54
N ILE A 29 -13.22 1.32 1.62
CA ILE A 29 -14.50 1.60 2.29
C ILE A 29 -15.63 0.85 1.60
N ASN A 30 -15.68 0.86 0.26
CA ASN A 30 -16.69 0.12 -0.51
C ASN A 30 -16.59 -1.41 -0.35
N ASN A 31 -15.49 -1.91 0.18
CA ASN A 31 -15.29 -3.31 0.55
C ASN A 31 -15.35 -3.54 2.08
N ASN A 32 -16.07 -2.68 2.80
CA ASN A 32 -16.33 -2.77 4.24
C ASN A 32 -15.10 -2.65 5.16
N CYS A 33 -14.01 -2.08 4.66
CA CYS A 33 -12.80 -1.86 5.46
C CYS A 33 -12.89 -0.56 6.28
N THR A 34 -12.44 -0.60 7.52
CA THR A 34 -12.17 0.63 8.28
C THR A 34 -10.84 1.23 7.80
N VAL A 35 -10.84 2.51 7.42
CA VAL A 35 -9.67 3.14 6.81
C VAL A 35 -9.21 4.35 7.61
N THR A 36 -7.93 4.39 7.95
CA THR A 36 -7.25 5.56 8.49
C THR A 36 -6.23 6.08 7.47
N THR A 37 -6.28 7.37 7.19
CA THR A 37 -5.27 8.02 6.33
C THR A 37 -4.28 8.83 7.16
N ILE A 38 -3.02 8.56 6.96
CA ILE A 38 -1.88 9.21 7.60
C ILE A 38 -1.11 10.04 6.56
N HIS A 39 -0.59 11.16 6.99
CA HIS A 39 0.19 12.07 6.15
C HIS A 39 1.32 12.74 6.93
N SER A 40 2.13 13.53 6.25
CA SER A 40 3.32 14.18 6.82
C SER A 40 3.07 15.16 7.99
N ARG A 41 1.81 15.47 8.30
CA ARG A 41 1.40 16.32 9.42
C ARG A 41 0.73 15.52 10.55
N THR A 42 0.60 14.21 10.42
CA THR A 42 0.13 13.33 11.49
C THR A 42 1.21 13.21 12.56
N SER A 43 0.85 13.25 13.82
CA SER A 43 1.80 13.10 14.92
C SER A 43 2.48 11.73 14.88
N LYS A 44 3.72 11.64 15.36
CA LYS A 44 4.42 10.36 15.40
C LYS A 44 3.69 9.33 16.27
N THR A 45 3.15 9.77 17.39
CA THR A 45 2.39 8.91 18.31
C THR A 45 1.18 8.28 17.62
N ASP A 46 0.43 9.09 16.85
CA ASP A 46 -0.73 8.58 16.09
C ASP A 46 -0.30 7.62 14.99
N VAL A 47 0.79 7.92 14.29
CA VAL A 47 1.36 7.01 13.26
C VAL A 47 1.69 5.65 13.89
N ASP A 48 2.44 5.65 15.00
CA ASP A 48 2.87 4.44 15.68
C ASP A 48 1.65 3.62 16.18
N MET A 49 0.67 4.29 16.77
CA MET A 49 -0.56 3.66 17.25
C MET A 49 -1.37 3.03 16.10
N GLU A 50 -1.54 3.75 15.02
CA GLU A 50 -2.33 3.30 13.87
C GLU A 50 -1.67 2.11 13.17
N LEU A 51 -0.35 2.13 12.99
CA LEU A 51 0.41 1.02 12.40
C LEU A 51 0.35 -0.25 13.26
N LYS A 52 0.38 -0.11 14.59
CA LYS A 52 0.24 -1.23 15.53
C LYS A 52 -1.13 -1.92 15.46
N ASN A 53 -2.16 -1.16 15.11
CA ASN A 53 -3.55 -1.65 15.07
C ASN A 53 -4.04 -2.00 13.66
N ALA A 54 -3.20 -1.89 12.64
CA ALA A 54 -3.55 -2.17 11.25
C ALA A 54 -3.53 -3.67 10.93
N ASP A 55 -4.49 -4.12 10.13
CA ASP A 55 -4.46 -5.42 9.45
C ASP A 55 -3.79 -5.30 8.07
N ILE A 56 -3.97 -4.14 7.42
CA ILE A 56 -3.46 -3.81 6.08
C ILE A 56 -2.73 -2.47 6.17
N VAL A 57 -1.51 -2.41 5.66
CA VAL A 57 -0.76 -1.16 5.56
C VAL A 57 -0.43 -0.87 4.10
N ILE A 58 -0.69 0.36 3.66
CA ILE A 58 -0.37 0.82 2.32
C ILE A 58 0.53 2.05 2.45
N THR A 59 1.76 1.96 1.97
CA THR A 59 2.74 3.04 2.03
C THR A 59 2.92 3.71 0.69
N GLY A 60 3.19 5.00 0.71
CA GLY A 60 3.43 5.82 -0.47
C GLY A 60 4.09 7.14 -0.07
N CYS A 61 5.05 7.09 0.89
CA CYS A 61 5.72 8.25 1.45
C CYS A 61 6.89 8.75 0.60
N GLY A 62 7.47 7.89 -0.24
CA GLY A 62 8.66 8.19 -1.02
C GLY A 62 9.92 8.32 -0.17
N LYS A 63 10.01 7.61 0.95
CA LYS A 63 11.13 7.64 1.87
C LYS A 63 11.72 6.25 2.04
N ARG A 64 13.00 6.12 1.72
CA ARG A 64 13.70 4.84 1.78
C ARG A 64 13.72 4.24 3.19
N LYS A 65 13.30 2.96 3.30
CA LYS A 65 13.38 2.15 4.54
C LYS A 65 12.90 2.91 5.79
N LEU A 66 11.78 3.62 5.64
CA LEU A 66 11.19 4.41 6.72
C LEU A 66 10.62 3.52 7.83
N PHE A 67 10.15 2.32 7.45
CA PHE A 67 9.50 1.36 8.34
C PHE A 67 10.22 0.02 8.34
N ASN A 68 10.29 -0.61 9.51
CA ASN A 68 10.84 -1.95 9.74
C ASN A 68 9.84 -2.83 10.50
N HIS A 69 10.19 -4.08 10.80
CA HIS A 69 9.29 -5.04 11.46
C HIS A 69 8.69 -4.55 12.78
N LYS A 70 9.42 -3.69 13.53
CA LYS A 70 8.96 -3.18 14.84
C LYS A 70 7.83 -2.18 14.74
N ASP A 71 7.62 -1.57 13.57
CA ASP A 71 6.56 -0.56 13.40
C ASP A 71 5.17 -1.21 13.28
N PHE A 72 5.08 -2.47 12.86
CA PHE A 72 3.83 -3.17 12.61
C PHE A 72 3.39 -4.04 13.79
N GLY A 73 2.08 -4.09 14.06
CA GLY A 73 1.51 -4.96 15.09
C GLY A 73 1.27 -6.39 14.60
N ASP A 74 0.88 -7.29 15.52
CA ASP A 74 0.67 -8.71 15.23
C ASP A 74 -0.50 -8.97 14.27
N ARG A 75 -1.44 -8.03 14.22
CA ARG A 75 -2.60 -8.08 13.31
C ARG A 75 -2.22 -7.83 11.85
N CYS A 76 -1.10 -7.15 11.60
CA CYS A 76 -0.68 -6.83 10.25
C CYS A 76 -0.34 -8.09 9.46
N LYS A 77 -1.05 -8.32 8.35
CA LYS A 77 -0.88 -9.48 7.47
C LYS A 77 -0.58 -9.09 6.03
N LEU A 78 -0.77 -7.82 5.68
CA LEU A 78 -0.54 -7.34 4.32
C LEU A 78 0.09 -5.95 4.35
N ILE A 79 1.21 -5.82 3.65
CA ILE A 79 1.85 -4.52 3.37
C ILE A 79 1.91 -4.33 1.85
N ILE A 80 1.40 -3.20 1.39
CA ILE A 80 1.51 -2.77 -0.01
C ILE A 80 2.40 -1.52 -0.05
N ASP A 81 3.63 -1.69 -0.47
CA ASP A 81 4.57 -0.58 -0.64
C ASP A 81 4.49 -0.04 -2.06
N CYS A 82 3.87 1.12 -2.21
CA CYS A 82 3.72 1.83 -3.49
C CYS A 82 4.89 2.77 -3.81
N SER A 83 5.87 2.85 -2.92
CA SER A 83 7.02 3.73 -3.08
C SER A 83 8.15 3.06 -3.83
N MET A 84 8.87 3.86 -4.59
CA MET A 84 10.12 3.45 -5.21
C MET A 84 11.08 4.65 -5.30
N THR A 85 12.03 4.69 -4.41
CA THR A 85 13.12 5.67 -4.46
C THR A 85 14.24 5.15 -5.34
N LYS A 86 14.48 5.79 -6.47
CA LYS A 86 15.60 5.46 -7.37
C LYS A 86 16.93 5.93 -6.77
N ILE A 87 17.92 5.06 -6.81
CA ILE A 87 19.29 5.38 -6.44
C ILE A 87 20.17 5.02 -7.64
N ALA A 88 21.10 5.90 -8.00
CA ALA A 88 22.03 5.63 -9.09
C ALA A 88 22.79 4.31 -8.87
N GLY A 89 22.69 3.38 -9.84
CA GLY A 89 23.37 2.10 -9.78
C GLY A 89 22.75 1.02 -8.88
N VAL A 90 21.60 1.27 -8.21
CA VAL A 90 20.95 0.33 -7.31
C VAL A 90 19.47 0.14 -7.68
N LYS A 91 18.94 -1.06 -7.45
CA LYS A 91 17.49 -1.31 -7.55
C LYS A 91 16.73 -0.34 -6.65
N GLY A 92 15.61 0.18 -7.14
CA GLY A 92 14.77 1.08 -6.35
C GLY A 92 14.36 0.46 -5.01
N VAL A 93 14.36 1.28 -3.96
CA VAL A 93 14.04 0.87 -2.59
C VAL A 93 12.72 1.52 -2.18
N GLY A 94 11.85 0.75 -1.55
CA GLY A 94 10.56 1.22 -1.05
C GLY A 94 10.66 1.93 0.32
N ASP A 95 9.49 2.28 0.85
CA ASP A 95 9.35 2.86 2.19
C ASP A 95 9.60 1.84 3.29
N VAL A 96 9.40 0.56 3.00
CA VAL A 96 9.54 -0.53 3.96
C VAL A 96 10.87 -1.26 3.76
N ASP A 97 11.53 -1.60 4.86
CA ASP A 97 12.71 -2.45 4.80
C ASP A 97 12.28 -3.90 4.53
N LEU A 98 12.24 -4.27 3.23
CA LEU A 98 11.79 -5.57 2.79
C LEU A 98 12.61 -6.71 3.40
N GLU A 99 13.94 -6.57 3.47
CA GLU A 99 14.84 -7.60 4.02
C GLU A 99 14.55 -7.84 5.49
N ASP A 100 14.33 -6.77 6.24
CA ASP A 100 13.96 -6.83 7.65
C ASP A 100 12.60 -7.50 7.87
N ILE A 101 11.58 -7.15 7.07
CA ILE A 101 10.26 -7.81 7.15
C ILE A 101 10.36 -9.30 6.85
N LEU A 102 11.04 -9.68 5.78
CA LEU A 102 11.17 -11.09 5.40
C LEU A 102 11.91 -11.92 6.47
N LEU A 103 12.84 -11.30 7.19
CA LEU A 103 13.62 -11.97 8.24
C LEU A 103 12.82 -12.12 9.54
N TYR A 104 12.15 -11.07 10.00
CA TYR A 104 11.54 -11.03 11.33
C TYR A 104 10.01 -11.22 11.35
N ARG A 105 9.35 -10.99 10.22
CA ARG A 105 7.88 -11.11 10.09
C ARG A 105 7.50 -11.86 8.81
N PRO A 106 7.94 -13.11 8.64
CA PRO A 106 7.62 -13.93 7.46
C PRO A 106 6.12 -14.25 7.34
N ASP A 107 5.33 -13.95 8.36
CA ASP A 107 3.87 -14.04 8.39
C ASP A 107 3.18 -12.90 7.62
N ILE A 108 3.89 -11.81 7.31
CA ILE A 108 3.36 -10.67 6.56
C ILE A 108 3.59 -10.88 5.06
N ILE A 109 2.53 -10.80 4.29
CA ILE A 109 2.65 -10.71 2.83
C ILE A 109 2.97 -9.27 2.46
N ILE A 110 4.09 -9.05 1.80
CA ILE A 110 4.51 -7.73 1.35
C ILE A 110 4.62 -7.67 -0.18
N SER A 111 3.95 -6.67 -0.77
CA SER A 111 4.13 -6.29 -2.18
C SER A 111 4.98 -5.03 -2.24
N SER A 112 6.16 -5.13 -2.80
CA SER A 112 7.06 -3.98 -2.98
C SER A 112 6.88 -3.31 -4.35
N GLY A 113 7.22 -2.02 -4.43
CA GLY A 113 7.07 -1.25 -5.68
C GLY A 113 7.89 -1.76 -6.85
N TYR A 114 9.00 -2.46 -6.58
CA TYR A 114 9.90 -2.95 -7.63
C TYR A 114 9.45 -4.32 -8.17
N GLY A 115 9.05 -4.33 -9.45
CA GLY A 115 8.69 -5.57 -10.16
C GLY A 115 7.33 -6.17 -9.80
N GLN A 116 6.61 -5.62 -8.85
CA GLN A 116 5.28 -6.08 -8.43
C GLN A 116 4.21 -5.00 -8.63
N THR A 117 4.14 -4.02 -7.74
CA THR A 117 3.11 -2.97 -7.80
C THR A 117 3.20 -2.14 -9.10
N GLY A 118 4.40 -1.81 -9.56
CA GLY A 118 4.60 -1.06 -10.81
C GLY A 118 4.12 -1.80 -12.06
N VAL A 119 4.35 -3.12 -12.14
CA VAL A 119 3.88 -3.95 -13.27
C VAL A 119 2.36 -4.04 -13.28
N LEU A 120 1.74 -4.24 -12.12
CA LEU A 120 0.27 -4.29 -11.99
C LEU A 120 -0.39 -2.97 -12.40
N THR A 121 0.23 -1.83 -12.08
CA THR A 121 -0.25 -0.50 -12.51
C THR A 121 -0.26 -0.39 -14.04
N THR A 122 0.77 -0.86 -14.72
CA THR A 122 0.84 -0.84 -16.19
C THR A 122 -0.25 -1.71 -16.80
N VAL A 123 -0.45 -2.93 -16.29
CA VAL A 123 -1.52 -3.83 -16.77
C VAL A 123 -2.89 -3.21 -16.55
N ALA A 124 -3.15 -2.60 -15.39
CA ALA A 124 -4.40 -1.92 -15.10
C ALA A 124 -4.67 -0.75 -16.05
N LEU A 125 -3.65 0.05 -16.36
CA LEU A 125 -3.73 1.14 -17.34
C LEU A 125 -4.12 0.63 -18.73
N VAL A 126 -3.49 -0.42 -19.22
CA VAL A 126 -3.81 -1.02 -20.53
C VAL A 126 -5.26 -1.55 -20.54
N ASN A 127 -5.67 -2.26 -19.49
CA ASN A 127 -7.02 -2.74 -19.37
C ASN A 127 -8.06 -1.61 -19.38
N ASN A 128 -7.82 -0.53 -18.64
CA ASN A 128 -8.70 0.64 -18.62
C ASN A 128 -8.80 1.30 -20.00
N LEU A 129 -7.67 1.41 -20.72
CA LEU A 129 -7.64 1.93 -22.10
C LEU A 129 -8.49 1.10 -23.04
N ILE A 130 -8.40 -0.23 -22.96
CA ILE A 130 -9.20 -1.16 -23.75
C ILE A 130 -10.70 -0.98 -23.43
N GLN A 131 -11.07 -0.84 -22.16
CA GLN A 131 -12.45 -0.61 -21.76
C GLN A 131 -13.01 0.71 -22.31
N VAL A 132 -12.25 1.81 -22.19
CA VAL A 132 -12.65 3.11 -22.75
C VAL A 132 -12.79 3.04 -24.27
N TYR A 133 -11.90 2.35 -24.95
CA TYR A 133 -11.96 2.16 -26.40
C TYR A 133 -13.24 1.42 -26.83
N LYS A 134 -13.59 0.34 -26.13
CA LYS A 134 -14.84 -0.42 -26.40
C LYS A 134 -16.07 0.45 -26.17
N LEU A 135 -16.15 1.16 -25.03
CA LEU A 135 -17.26 2.04 -24.71
C LEU A 135 -17.49 3.12 -25.78
N ASN A 136 -16.40 3.69 -26.34
CA ASN A 136 -16.48 4.70 -27.37
C ASN A 136 -16.91 4.16 -28.74
N ARG A 137 -16.85 2.85 -28.96
CA ARG A 137 -17.30 2.19 -30.21
C ARG A 137 -18.69 1.57 -30.11
N GLY A 138 -19.27 1.53 -28.92
CA GLY A 138 -20.55 0.88 -28.67
C GLY A 138 -20.50 -0.66 -28.69
N ASP A 139 -19.31 -1.22 -28.43
CA ASP A 139 -19.07 -2.67 -28.30
C ASP A 139 -19.23 -3.14 -26.85
#